data_deed2ed2f040181a14da49c7f529b725
#
_entry.id   deed2ed2f040181a14da49c7f529b725
#
_cell.length_a   1.000
_cell.length_b   1.000
_cell.length_c   1.000
_cell.angle_alpha   90.00
_cell.angle_beta   90.00
_cell.angle_gamma   90.00
#
_symmetry.space_group_name_H-M   'P 1'
#
loop_
_entity.id
_entity.type
_entity.pdbx_description
1 polymer ?
#
loop_
_entity_poly.entity_id
_entity_poly.type
_entity_poly.pdbx_seq_one_letter_code
_entity_poly.pdbx_strand_id
1 'polypeptide(L)'
;MFSQLFGTYLVEKQIITKDEYRAAIEKQLSVRVKLGTIAIADGLLSEEDVEMINQLQMQFDKRFGDIAQEKGLLTAEQIDALLAKQGNPYMQFTQSLTECTELTATVIDKTLAAFQKEHGFSDADMTALKADDLDALIPVFACAANPLITELAGLVVRNINRFVSRDFYIGRIRHVKSLPYSALAGQKLTGSTNLCLALAEESSDQAFSLIADNFSGVAQNDAADTLDAVCEFINVNNGLFASDQSEHDKEFELEPVFAYKDQSVEGDFHILPIFIEDHKVTLVIADNDAVKPGTTPYHSSSNEKKVYEVSADAKGSILVVDDSRMSRVILKNLLEEEGYSVVAEATNGEEAVEMFEQHPVDLVTLDITMPKMD
;
A
#
# COMPACT_ATOMS: atom_id res chain seq x y z
N MET A 1 -12.52 7.26 -1.37
CA MET A 1 -11.96 8.60 -1.04
C MET A 1 -13.02 9.69 -0.82
N PHE A 2 -14.01 9.83 -1.72
CA PHE A 2 -15.11 10.80 -1.52
C PHE A 2 -15.84 10.60 -0.19
N SER A 3 -16.28 9.38 0.07
CA SER A 3 -17.06 9.03 1.26
C SER A 3 -16.31 9.36 2.56
N GLN A 4 -15.01 9.13 2.58
CA GLN A 4 -14.15 9.38 3.73
C GLN A 4 -13.93 10.88 3.93
N LEU A 5 -13.57 11.61 2.88
CA LEU A 5 -13.38 13.07 2.95
C LEU A 5 -14.65 13.81 3.33
N PHE A 6 -15.72 13.52 2.63
CA PHE A 6 -17.00 14.20 2.90
C PHE A 6 -17.63 13.73 4.21
N GLY A 7 -17.53 12.45 4.55
CA GLY A 7 -18.02 11.92 5.81
C GLY A 7 -17.27 12.49 7.01
N THR A 8 -15.95 12.58 6.97
CA THR A 8 -15.14 13.24 8.00
C THR A 8 -15.53 14.71 8.15
N TYR A 9 -15.71 15.41 7.04
CA TYR A 9 -16.20 16.80 7.05
C TYR A 9 -17.58 16.93 7.74
N LEU A 10 -18.51 16.01 7.46
CA LEU A 10 -19.83 16.01 8.12
C LEU A 10 -19.72 15.82 9.64
N VAL A 11 -18.82 14.94 10.10
CA VAL A 11 -18.53 14.70 11.52
C VAL A 11 -17.88 15.94 12.16
N GLU A 12 -16.86 16.52 11.54
CA GLU A 12 -16.17 17.72 12.03
C GLU A 12 -17.10 18.92 12.16
N LYS A 13 -18.05 19.07 11.24
CA LYS A 13 -19.09 20.09 11.30
C LYS A 13 -20.24 19.74 12.26
N GLN A 14 -20.17 18.61 12.94
CA GLN A 14 -21.22 18.11 13.85
C GLN A 14 -22.60 17.95 13.18
N ILE A 15 -22.62 17.65 11.87
CA ILE A 15 -23.84 17.42 11.10
C ILE A 15 -24.32 15.98 11.32
N ILE A 16 -23.37 15.05 11.47
CA ILE A 16 -23.59 13.64 11.87
C ILE A 16 -22.64 13.26 12.98
N THR A 17 -22.97 12.22 13.70
CA THR A 17 -22.09 11.60 14.70
C THR A 17 -21.05 10.68 14.03
N LYS A 18 -19.99 10.34 14.77
CA LYS A 18 -18.99 9.35 14.30
C LYS A 18 -19.62 7.96 14.11
N ASP A 19 -20.59 7.59 14.94
CA ASP A 19 -21.25 6.29 14.85
C ASP A 19 -22.18 6.22 13.63
N GLU A 20 -22.89 7.29 13.30
CA GLU A 20 -23.70 7.39 12.07
C GLU A 20 -22.81 7.33 10.81
N TYR A 21 -21.65 7.99 10.85
CA TYR A 21 -20.67 7.92 9.76
C TYR A 21 -20.19 6.49 9.55
N ARG A 22 -19.77 5.81 10.62
CA ARG A 22 -19.33 4.41 10.55
C ARG A 22 -20.41 3.50 9.99
N ALA A 23 -21.64 3.62 10.46
CA ALA A 23 -22.75 2.84 9.95
C ALA A 23 -22.98 3.07 8.44
N ALA A 24 -22.83 4.32 7.97
CA ALA A 24 -22.97 4.65 6.55
C ALA A 24 -21.84 4.06 5.70
N ILE A 25 -20.58 4.08 6.19
CA ILE A 25 -19.42 3.47 5.51
C ILE A 25 -19.56 1.95 5.48
N GLU A 26 -19.84 1.30 6.60
CA GLU A 26 -20.05 -0.15 6.65
C GLU A 26 -21.13 -0.61 5.67
N LYS A 27 -22.23 0.14 5.61
CA LYS A 27 -23.32 -0.13 4.68
C LYS A 27 -22.86 0.04 3.22
N GLN A 28 -22.13 1.11 2.90
CA GLN A 28 -21.57 1.33 1.56
C GLN A 28 -20.58 0.22 1.18
N LEU A 29 -19.66 -0.15 2.07
CA LEU A 29 -18.62 -1.15 1.80
C LEU A 29 -19.19 -2.56 1.65
N SER A 30 -20.25 -2.90 2.39
CA SER A 30 -20.92 -4.21 2.30
C SER A 30 -21.56 -4.48 0.92
N VAL A 31 -21.82 -3.41 0.14
CA VAL A 31 -22.43 -3.49 -1.19
C VAL A 31 -21.37 -3.43 -2.31
N ARG A 32 -20.15 -2.97 -2.01
CA ARG A 32 -19.09 -2.79 -3.02
C ARG A 32 -18.27 -4.06 -3.24
N VAL A 33 -18.66 -4.84 -4.24
CA VAL A 33 -17.95 -6.08 -4.61
C VAL A 33 -16.72 -5.75 -5.48
N LYS A 34 -15.61 -6.50 -5.31
CA LYS A 34 -14.42 -6.36 -6.19
C LYS A 34 -14.76 -6.69 -7.64
N LEU A 35 -14.14 -5.97 -8.60
CA LEU A 35 -14.41 -6.15 -10.04
C LEU A 35 -14.18 -7.61 -10.49
N GLY A 36 -13.10 -8.23 -10.00
CA GLY A 36 -12.80 -9.63 -10.27
C GLY A 36 -13.88 -10.59 -9.75
N THR A 37 -14.43 -10.34 -8.57
CA THR A 37 -15.52 -11.17 -8.02
C THR A 37 -16.79 -11.06 -8.89
N ILE A 38 -17.13 -9.85 -9.37
CA ILE A 38 -18.27 -9.65 -10.27
C ILE A 38 -18.02 -10.38 -11.61
N ALA A 39 -16.77 -10.30 -12.12
CA ALA A 39 -16.40 -10.96 -13.37
C ALA A 39 -16.49 -12.50 -13.28
N ILE A 40 -16.11 -13.08 -12.15
CA ILE A 40 -16.29 -14.54 -11.89
C ILE A 40 -17.80 -14.87 -11.82
N ALA A 41 -18.57 -14.09 -11.06
CA ALA A 41 -20.02 -14.31 -10.94
C ALA A 41 -20.77 -14.20 -12.27
N ASP A 42 -20.30 -13.32 -13.16
CA ASP A 42 -20.83 -13.17 -14.54
C ASP A 42 -20.28 -14.24 -15.51
N GLY A 43 -19.37 -15.11 -15.07
CA GLY A 43 -18.74 -16.13 -15.92
C GLY A 43 -17.80 -15.56 -16.99
N LEU A 44 -17.32 -14.34 -16.80
CA LEU A 44 -16.40 -13.65 -17.72
C LEU A 44 -14.94 -14.01 -17.48
N LEU A 45 -14.57 -14.31 -16.22
CA LEU A 45 -13.23 -14.72 -15.80
C LEU A 45 -13.31 -15.95 -14.90
N SER A 46 -12.24 -16.75 -14.92
CA SER A 46 -12.02 -17.81 -13.93
C SER A 46 -11.37 -17.23 -12.65
N GLU A 47 -11.35 -18.00 -11.56
CA GLU A 47 -10.60 -17.65 -10.35
C GLU A 47 -9.10 -17.51 -10.66
N GLU A 48 -8.54 -18.38 -11.51
CA GLU A 48 -7.15 -18.35 -11.97
C GLU A 48 -6.83 -17.06 -12.76
N ASP A 49 -7.74 -16.60 -13.63
CA ASP A 49 -7.57 -15.34 -14.37
C ASP A 49 -7.52 -14.14 -13.42
N VAL A 50 -8.40 -14.13 -12.43
CA VAL A 50 -8.46 -13.04 -11.43
C VAL A 50 -7.20 -13.03 -10.57
N GLU A 51 -6.73 -14.18 -10.14
CA GLU A 51 -5.50 -14.30 -9.36
C GLU A 51 -4.27 -13.84 -10.16
N MET A 52 -4.16 -14.27 -11.42
CA MET A 52 -3.10 -13.81 -12.32
C MET A 52 -3.12 -12.27 -12.49
N ILE A 53 -4.31 -11.67 -12.66
CA ILE A 53 -4.42 -10.20 -12.77
C ILE A 53 -3.98 -9.53 -11.48
N ASN A 54 -4.36 -10.06 -10.31
CA ASN A 54 -3.95 -9.52 -9.01
C ASN A 54 -2.41 -9.56 -8.85
N GLN A 55 -1.78 -10.68 -9.22
CA GLN A 55 -0.32 -10.81 -9.20
C GLN A 55 0.36 -9.82 -10.15
N LEU A 56 -0.20 -9.60 -11.34
CA LEU A 56 0.30 -8.60 -12.27
C LEU A 56 0.12 -7.17 -11.75
N GLN A 57 -0.91 -6.89 -10.95
CA GLN A 57 -1.05 -5.60 -10.27
C GLN A 57 0.05 -5.34 -9.23
N MET A 58 0.61 -6.39 -8.64
CA MET A 58 1.77 -6.28 -7.74
C MET A 58 3.08 -5.98 -8.50
N GLN A 59 3.13 -6.28 -9.79
CA GLN A 59 4.31 -6.06 -10.63
C GLN A 59 4.25 -4.77 -11.47
N PHE A 60 3.02 -4.30 -11.74
CA PHE A 60 2.79 -3.14 -12.62
C PHE A 60 1.77 -2.18 -11.99
N ASP A 61 2.04 -0.87 -12.07
CA ASP A 61 1.09 0.15 -11.61
C ASP A 61 -0.10 0.31 -12.56
N LYS A 62 -0.93 -0.73 -12.69
CA LYS A 62 -2.09 -0.75 -13.60
C LYS A 62 -3.37 -1.15 -12.88
N ARG A 63 -4.53 -0.64 -13.36
CA ARG A 63 -5.84 -1.04 -12.86
C ARG A 63 -6.17 -2.47 -13.29
N PHE A 64 -7.00 -3.16 -12.52
CA PHE A 64 -7.48 -4.51 -12.85
C PHE A 64 -8.06 -4.61 -14.27
N GLY A 65 -8.92 -3.64 -14.64
CA GLY A 65 -9.53 -3.58 -15.97
C GLY A 65 -8.51 -3.41 -17.10
N ASP A 66 -7.50 -2.57 -16.90
CA ASP A 66 -6.46 -2.31 -17.90
C ASP A 66 -5.65 -3.60 -18.17
N ILE A 67 -5.24 -4.31 -17.11
CA ILE A 67 -4.51 -5.58 -17.23
C ILE A 67 -5.39 -6.64 -17.91
N ALA A 68 -6.66 -6.75 -17.49
CA ALA A 68 -7.60 -7.69 -18.09
C ALA A 68 -7.78 -7.45 -19.60
N GLN A 69 -7.86 -6.18 -20.01
CA GLN A 69 -7.96 -5.78 -21.41
C GLN A 69 -6.66 -6.06 -22.18
N GLU A 70 -5.51 -5.70 -21.64
CA GLU A 70 -4.19 -5.96 -22.26
C GLU A 70 -3.93 -7.46 -22.46
N LYS A 71 -4.38 -8.28 -21.52
CA LYS A 71 -4.30 -9.76 -21.64
C LYS A 71 -5.36 -10.36 -22.56
N GLY A 72 -6.28 -9.55 -23.08
CA GLY A 72 -7.36 -10.01 -23.95
C GLY A 72 -8.43 -10.84 -23.20
N LEU A 73 -8.48 -10.73 -21.88
CA LEU A 73 -9.41 -11.47 -21.03
C LEU A 73 -10.78 -10.79 -20.96
N LEU A 74 -10.81 -9.47 -21.03
CA LEU A 74 -12.05 -8.66 -21.07
C LEU A 74 -11.98 -7.61 -22.17
N THR A 75 -13.12 -7.28 -22.75
CA THR A 75 -13.27 -6.13 -23.66
C THR A 75 -13.56 -4.86 -22.88
N ALA A 76 -13.39 -3.68 -23.52
CA ALA A 76 -13.71 -2.40 -22.91
C ALA A 76 -15.20 -2.33 -22.49
N GLU A 77 -16.10 -2.84 -23.34
CA GLU A 77 -17.52 -2.88 -23.07
C GLU A 77 -17.87 -3.78 -21.86
N GLN A 78 -17.15 -4.91 -21.71
CA GLN A 78 -17.32 -5.79 -20.55
C GLN A 78 -16.84 -5.11 -19.26
N ILE A 79 -15.73 -4.40 -19.32
CA ILE A 79 -15.19 -3.64 -18.18
C ILE A 79 -16.16 -2.54 -17.78
N ASP A 80 -16.70 -1.77 -18.73
CA ASP A 80 -17.71 -0.73 -18.46
C ASP A 80 -18.99 -1.32 -17.84
N ALA A 81 -19.44 -2.48 -18.32
CA ALA A 81 -20.59 -3.19 -17.74
C ALA A 81 -20.32 -3.67 -16.30
N LEU A 82 -19.13 -4.16 -16.01
CA LEU A 82 -18.72 -4.57 -14.67
C LEU A 82 -18.61 -3.37 -13.71
N LEU A 83 -18.05 -2.25 -14.19
CA LEU A 83 -17.97 -1.00 -13.42
C LEU A 83 -19.36 -0.43 -13.14
N ALA A 84 -20.28 -0.48 -14.10
CA ALA A 84 -21.67 -0.07 -13.91
C ALA A 84 -22.39 -0.94 -12.85
N LYS A 85 -22.11 -2.25 -12.80
CA LYS A 85 -22.62 -3.15 -11.76
C LYS A 85 -22.01 -2.86 -10.38
N GLN A 86 -20.74 -2.43 -10.33
CA GLN A 86 -20.08 -2.04 -9.09
C GLN A 86 -20.72 -0.78 -8.46
N GLY A 87 -21.38 0.05 -9.26
CA GLY A 87 -22.13 1.23 -8.84
C GLY A 87 -21.28 2.49 -8.67
N ASN A 88 -21.93 3.65 -8.61
CA ASN A 88 -21.29 4.94 -8.37
C ASN A 88 -21.05 5.13 -6.86
N PRO A 89 -19.78 5.27 -6.39
CA PRO A 89 -19.45 5.39 -4.95
C PRO A 89 -20.14 6.56 -4.27
N TYR A 90 -20.28 7.70 -4.96
CA TYR A 90 -20.99 8.87 -4.45
C TYR A 90 -22.48 8.58 -4.20
N MET A 91 -23.15 7.94 -5.15
CA MET A 91 -24.58 7.62 -5.00
C MET A 91 -24.81 6.60 -3.89
N GLN A 92 -23.93 5.59 -3.79
CA GLN A 92 -24.02 4.59 -2.72
C GLN A 92 -23.84 5.23 -1.35
N PHE A 93 -22.85 6.11 -1.19
CA PHE A 93 -22.60 6.79 0.08
C PHE A 93 -23.74 7.76 0.44
N THR A 94 -24.22 8.57 -0.49
CA THR A 94 -25.34 9.50 -0.22
C THR A 94 -26.63 8.76 0.12
N GLN A 95 -26.89 7.62 -0.51
CA GLN A 95 -27.99 6.74 -0.13
C GLN A 95 -27.79 6.17 1.28
N SER A 96 -26.59 5.64 1.59
CA SER A 96 -26.27 5.12 2.92
C SER A 96 -26.42 6.20 4.00
N LEU A 97 -25.99 7.44 3.73
CA LEU A 97 -26.21 8.57 4.64
C LEU A 97 -27.70 8.82 4.90
N THR A 98 -28.54 8.85 3.87
CA THR A 98 -29.99 9.09 4.05
C THR A 98 -30.69 7.94 4.78
N GLU A 99 -30.16 6.73 4.71
CA GLU A 99 -30.71 5.54 5.38
C GLU A 99 -30.20 5.35 6.81
N CYS A 100 -28.99 5.83 7.12
CA CYS A 100 -28.35 5.67 8.44
C CYS A 100 -28.46 6.93 9.31
N THR A 101 -28.90 8.07 8.75
CA THR A 101 -29.01 9.36 9.44
C THR A 101 -30.35 10.03 9.15
N GLU A 102 -30.63 11.16 9.81
CA GLU A 102 -31.78 12.01 9.49
C GLU A 102 -31.53 13.00 8.34
N LEU A 103 -30.40 12.87 7.62
CA LEU A 103 -30.05 13.77 6.53
C LEU A 103 -30.97 13.56 5.31
N THR A 104 -31.49 14.67 4.80
CA THR A 104 -32.22 14.67 3.52
C THR A 104 -31.26 14.99 2.36
N ALA A 105 -31.62 14.59 1.15
CA ALA A 105 -30.85 14.91 -0.06
C ALA A 105 -30.56 16.42 -0.18
N THR A 106 -31.53 17.28 0.16
CA THR A 106 -31.37 18.75 0.11
C THR A 106 -30.28 19.23 1.11
N VAL A 107 -30.20 18.64 2.29
CA VAL A 107 -29.17 18.98 3.29
C VAL A 107 -27.80 18.49 2.81
N ILE A 108 -27.74 17.29 2.25
CA ILE A 108 -26.51 16.73 1.66
C ILE A 108 -25.98 17.64 0.56
N ASP A 109 -26.83 18.07 -0.39
CA ASP A 109 -26.43 18.95 -1.50
C ASP A 109 -25.91 20.31 -1.00
N LYS A 110 -26.59 20.93 -0.03
CA LYS A 110 -26.13 22.19 0.57
C LYS A 110 -24.77 22.04 1.27
N THR A 111 -24.62 20.96 2.01
CA THR A 111 -23.37 20.68 2.73
C THR A 111 -22.23 20.35 1.77
N LEU A 112 -22.54 19.64 0.69
CA LEU A 112 -21.58 19.34 -0.37
C LEU A 112 -21.08 20.61 -1.07
N ALA A 113 -21.95 21.59 -1.33
CA ALA A 113 -21.57 22.89 -1.87
C ALA A 113 -20.67 23.69 -0.89
N ALA A 114 -20.97 23.61 0.40
CA ALA A 114 -20.12 24.21 1.44
C ALA A 114 -18.74 23.53 1.53
N PHE A 115 -18.70 22.21 1.48
CA PHE A 115 -17.49 21.39 1.43
C PHE A 115 -16.62 21.75 0.23
N GLN A 116 -17.18 21.79 -0.96
CA GLN A 116 -16.48 22.20 -2.19
C GLN A 116 -15.83 23.57 -2.03
N LYS A 117 -16.59 24.56 -1.56
CA LYS A 117 -16.11 25.93 -1.36
C LYS A 117 -15.01 26.04 -0.31
N GLU A 118 -15.17 25.35 0.82
CA GLU A 118 -14.22 25.40 1.94
C GLU A 118 -12.87 24.76 1.58
N HIS A 119 -12.89 23.67 0.80
CA HIS A 119 -11.68 23.00 0.34
C HIS A 119 -11.11 23.60 -0.95
N GLY A 120 -11.81 24.53 -1.58
CA GLY A 120 -11.38 25.18 -2.83
C GLY A 120 -11.35 24.22 -4.02
N PHE A 121 -12.20 23.20 -4.02
CA PHE A 121 -12.30 22.27 -5.14
C PHE A 121 -13.03 22.88 -6.31
N SER A 122 -12.49 22.70 -7.53
CA SER A 122 -13.18 23.00 -8.78
C SER A 122 -14.32 21.99 -9.04
N ASP A 123 -15.18 22.28 -10.02
CA ASP A 123 -16.23 21.35 -10.45
C ASP A 123 -15.62 20.04 -11.03
N ALA A 124 -14.45 20.15 -11.68
CA ALA A 124 -13.72 18.99 -12.17
C ALA A 124 -13.21 18.12 -11.01
N ASP A 125 -12.63 18.74 -9.95
CA ASP A 125 -12.18 18.02 -8.76
C ASP A 125 -13.36 17.31 -8.07
N MET A 126 -14.52 17.97 -7.97
CA MET A 126 -15.71 17.37 -7.40
C MET A 126 -16.24 16.20 -8.24
N THR A 127 -16.12 16.30 -9.55
CA THR A 127 -16.48 15.19 -10.45
C THR A 127 -15.56 13.99 -10.24
N ALA A 128 -14.24 14.23 -10.18
CA ALA A 128 -13.25 13.21 -9.90
C ALA A 128 -13.44 12.58 -8.50
N LEU A 129 -13.72 13.40 -7.48
CA LEU A 129 -14.02 12.93 -6.12
C LEU A 129 -15.24 12.00 -6.10
N LYS A 130 -16.33 12.39 -6.74
CA LYS A 130 -17.58 11.60 -6.82
C LYS A 130 -17.40 10.28 -7.57
N ALA A 131 -16.45 10.24 -8.50
CA ALA A 131 -16.09 9.05 -9.27
C ALA A 131 -15.05 8.17 -8.57
N ASP A 132 -14.47 8.62 -7.44
CA ASP A 132 -13.28 8.02 -6.80
C ASP A 132 -12.11 7.86 -7.81
N ASP A 133 -11.95 8.82 -8.71
CA ASP A 133 -10.88 8.82 -9.71
C ASP A 133 -9.56 9.31 -9.09
N LEU A 134 -8.79 8.35 -8.54
CA LEU A 134 -7.54 8.64 -7.86
C LEU A 134 -6.52 9.33 -8.77
N ASP A 135 -6.45 8.96 -10.06
CA ASP A 135 -5.46 9.54 -10.97
C ASP A 135 -5.72 11.03 -11.23
N ALA A 136 -7.00 11.42 -11.30
CA ALA A 136 -7.39 12.82 -11.39
C ALA A 136 -7.21 13.57 -10.04
N LEU A 137 -7.32 12.87 -8.90
CA LEU A 137 -7.25 13.47 -7.57
C LEU A 137 -5.81 13.61 -7.04
N ILE A 138 -4.90 12.70 -7.39
CA ILE A 138 -3.51 12.76 -6.94
C ILE A 138 -2.88 14.13 -7.22
N PRO A 139 -2.99 14.73 -8.43
CA PRO A 139 -2.44 16.06 -8.68
C PRO A 139 -3.09 17.19 -7.85
N VAL A 140 -4.32 16.99 -7.37
CA VAL A 140 -5.01 17.98 -6.52
C VAL A 140 -4.48 17.99 -5.10
N PHE A 141 -4.13 16.81 -4.58
CA PHE A 141 -3.69 16.64 -3.20
C PHE A 141 -2.17 16.56 -3.05
N ALA A 142 -1.47 15.93 -3.99
CA ALA A 142 -0.04 15.64 -3.92
C ALA A 142 0.82 16.48 -4.88
N CYS A 143 0.32 17.63 -5.36
CA CYS A 143 1.07 18.50 -6.26
C CYS A 143 2.29 19.11 -5.56
N ALA A 144 3.48 18.74 -6.01
CA ALA A 144 4.75 19.31 -5.58
C ALA A 144 5.47 20.01 -6.74
N ALA A 145 6.45 20.89 -6.41
CA ALA A 145 7.23 21.57 -7.43
C ALA A 145 8.09 20.61 -8.27
N ASN A 146 8.60 19.55 -7.65
CA ASN A 146 9.27 18.46 -8.35
C ASN A 146 8.23 17.40 -8.76
N PRO A 147 8.04 17.14 -10.08
CA PRO A 147 7.08 16.16 -10.56
C PRO A 147 7.31 14.75 -10.01
N LEU A 148 8.57 14.33 -9.78
CA LEU A 148 8.91 13.01 -9.25
C LEU A 148 8.31 12.77 -7.86
N ILE A 149 8.17 13.82 -7.04
CA ILE A 149 7.50 13.74 -5.73
C ILE A 149 6.01 13.42 -5.92
N THR A 150 5.35 14.09 -6.88
CA THR A 150 3.94 13.85 -7.19
C THR A 150 3.71 12.44 -7.74
N GLU A 151 4.58 11.98 -8.62
CA GLU A 151 4.53 10.65 -9.23
C GLU A 151 4.72 9.56 -8.18
N LEU A 152 5.76 9.69 -7.34
CA LEU A 152 6.05 8.73 -6.26
C LEU A 152 4.93 8.72 -5.20
N ALA A 153 4.43 9.90 -4.79
CA ALA A 153 3.28 9.98 -3.89
C ALA A 153 2.04 9.32 -4.50
N GLY A 154 1.80 9.55 -5.79
CA GLY A 154 0.70 8.96 -6.53
C GLY A 154 0.78 7.43 -6.57
N LEU A 155 1.95 6.88 -6.81
CA LEU A 155 2.18 5.44 -6.81
C LEU A 155 1.86 4.83 -5.44
N VAL A 156 2.39 5.41 -4.34
CA VAL A 156 2.11 4.93 -2.98
C VAL A 156 0.61 4.97 -2.68
N VAL A 157 -0.08 6.06 -3.04
CA VAL A 157 -1.54 6.21 -2.82
C VAL A 157 -2.32 5.14 -3.59
N ARG A 158 -1.95 4.87 -4.85
CA ARG A 158 -2.58 3.80 -5.64
C ARG A 158 -2.36 2.42 -5.03
N ASN A 159 -1.15 2.15 -4.52
CA ASN A 159 -0.82 0.87 -3.90
C ASN A 159 -1.48 0.70 -2.53
N ILE A 160 -1.67 1.77 -1.75
CA ILE A 160 -2.52 1.71 -0.55
C ILE A 160 -3.95 1.29 -0.93
N ASN A 161 -4.53 1.91 -1.97
CA ASN A 161 -5.86 1.54 -2.44
C ASN A 161 -5.98 0.08 -2.92
N ARG A 162 -4.91 -0.47 -3.49
CA ARG A 162 -4.88 -1.83 -4.07
C ARG A 162 -4.65 -2.90 -3.02
N PHE A 163 -3.66 -2.68 -2.15
CA PHE A 163 -3.07 -3.72 -1.31
C PHE A 163 -3.35 -3.54 0.18
N VAL A 164 -3.72 -2.33 0.63
CA VAL A 164 -3.96 -2.08 2.05
C VAL A 164 -5.44 -1.92 2.35
N SER A 165 -6.05 -0.83 1.93
CA SER A 165 -7.47 -0.59 2.19
C SER A 165 -8.04 0.36 1.14
N ARG A 166 -9.31 0.17 0.82
CA ARG A 166 -10.10 1.13 0.03
C ARG A 166 -10.77 2.19 0.89
N ASP A 167 -10.83 1.96 2.18
CA ASP A 167 -11.33 2.93 3.15
C ASP A 167 -10.20 3.85 3.59
N PHE A 168 -9.85 4.79 2.72
CA PHE A 168 -8.82 5.77 2.98
C PHE A 168 -9.12 7.11 2.31
N TYR A 169 -8.46 8.15 2.80
CA TYR A 169 -8.36 9.44 2.13
C TYR A 169 -6.99 10.08 2.39
N ILE A 170 -6.65 11.05 1.58
CA ILE A 170 -5.37 11.76 1.69
C ILE A 170 -5.59 13.24 2.00
N GLY A 171 -4.69 13.82 2.81
CA GLY A 171 -4.60 15.25 2.99
C GLY A 171 -3.83 15.92 1.86
N ARG A 172 -3.61 17.24 1.96
CA ARG A 172 -2.77 17.95 1.01
C ARG A 172 -1.29 17.80 1.34
N ILE A 173 -0.48 17.63 0.31
CA ILE A 173 0.98 17.63 0.44
C ILE A 173 1.44 19.01 0.95
N ARG A 174 2.44 19.01 1.82
CA ARG A 174 3.04 20.22 2.36
C ARG A 174 4.52 20.02 2.63
N HIS A 175 5.28 21.08 2.46
CA HIS A 175 6.70 21.12 2.77
C HIS A 175 6.90 21.41 4.26
N VAL A 176 7.78 20.65 4.90
CA VAL A 176 8.13 20.79 6.33
C VAL A 176 9.62 20.57 6.54
N LYS A 177 10.12 20.90 7.76
CA LYS A 177 11.53 20.75 8.13
C LYS A 177 11.78 19.75 9.24
N SER A 178 10.74 19.36 9.94
CA SER A 178 10.80 18.38 11.02
C SER A 178 9.48 17.65 11.14
N LEU A 179 9.56 16.35 11.43
CA LEU A 179 8.41 15.49 11.71
C LEU A 179 8.80 14.49 12.80
N PRO A 180 8.27 14.62 14.03
CA PRO A 180 8.43 13.60 15.05
C PRO A 180 7.60 12.36 14.69
N TYR A 181 8.09 11.18 15.05
CA TYR A 181 7.41 9.91 14.86
C TYR A 181 7.69 8.91 15.99
N SER A 182 6.76 8.00 16.22
CA SER A 182 6.94 6.81 17.04
C SER A 182 7.62 5.67 16.26
N ALA A 183 7.27 5.54 14.96
CA ALA A 183 7.90 4.61 14.04
C ALA A 183 8.07 5.22 12.65
N LEU A 184 9.16 4.88 12.00
CA LEU A 184 9.47 5.28 10.63
C LEU A 184 10.06 4.08 9.89
N ALA A 185 9.57 3.81 8.69
CA ALA A 185 10.17 2.88 7.74
C ALA A 185 10.43 3.62 6.43
N GLY A 186 11.53 3.35 5.76
CA GLY A 186 11.89 4.09 4.55
C GLY A 186 13.01 3.47 3.74
N GLN A 187 13.26 4.07 2.58
CA GLN A 187 14.32 3.68 1.67
C GLN A 187 14.78 4.88 0.85
N LYS A 188 16.06 4.93 0.54
CA LYS A 188 16.61 5.90 -0.39
C LYS A 188 16.75 5.32 -1.78
N LEU A 189 16.58 6.18 -2.78
CA LEU A 189 16.90 5.91 -4.16
C LEU A 189 18.00 6.87 -4.58
N THR A 190 19.03 6.34 -5.22
CA THR A 190 20.17 7.10 -5.76
C THR A 190 20.24 6.92 -7.28
N GLY A 191 20.81 7.87 -7.98
CA GLY A 191 20.94 7.79 -9.43
C GLY A 191 20.71 9.11 -10.14
N SER A 192 19.77 9.17 -11.08
CA SER A 192 19.46 10.39 -11.84
C SER A 192 19.13 11.60 -10.95
N THR A 193 18.54 11.35 -9.81
CA THR A 193 18.43 12.26 -8.66
C THR A 193 18.34 11.43 -7.41
N ASN A 194 18.58 12.04 -6.24
CA ASN A 194 18.45 11.33 -4.97
C ASN A 194 17.07 11.58 -4.37
N LEU A 195 16.36 10.50 -4.07
CA LEU A 195 15.05 10.54 -3.45
C LEU A 195 15.09 9.76 -2.11
N CYS A 196 14.21 10.14 -1.21
CA CYS A 196 13.95 9.37 0.00
C CYS A 196 12.45 9.22 0.16
N LEU A 197 11.98 7.99 0.21
CA LEU A 197 10.60 7.63 0.50
C LEU A 197 10.53 7.00 1.89
N ALA A 198 9.64 7.48 2.74
CA ALA A 198 9.36 6.85 4.02
C ALA A 198 7.89 6.96 4.41
N LEU A 199 7.44 6.07 5.26
CA LEU A 199 6.19 6.15 5.99
C LEU A 199 6.51 6.42 7.46
N ALA A 200 5.79 7.35 8.06
CA ALA A 200 5.94 7.72 9.47
C ALA A 200 4.61 7.51 10.21
N GLU A 201 4.66 6.83 11.33
CA GLU A 201 3.59 6.77 12.33
C GLU A 201 3.91 7.78 13.44
N GLU A 202 3.13 8.86 13.52
CA GLU A 202 3.41 9.97 14.44
C GLU A 202 3.05 9.64 15.90
N SER A 203 2.10 8.74 16.09
CA SER A 203 1.70 8.19 17.39
C SER A 203 1.55 6.67 17.23
N SER A 204 1.67 5.89 18.29
CA SER A 204 1.47 4.43 18.25
C SER A 204 -0.02 4.09 18.06
N ASP A 205 -0.56 4.42 16.89
CA ASP A 205 -1.97 4.27 16.56
C ASP A 205 -2.27 3.03 15.68
N GLN A 206 -1.26 2.17 15.47
CA GLN A 206 -1.36 0.90 14.75
C GLN A 206 -1.57 1.01 13.22
N ALA A 207 -1.33 2.18 12.63
CA ALA A 207 -1.40 2.34 11.18
C ALA A 207 -0.41 1.41 10.46
N PHE A 208 0.77 1.20 11.03
CA PHE A 208 1.76 0.28 10.48
C PHE A 208 1.30 -1.18 10.57
N SER A 209 0.64 -1.58 11.64
CA SER A 209 0.06 -2.93 11.75
C SER A 209 -1.01 -3.16 10.68
N LEU A 210 -1.88 -2.18 10.47
CA LEU A 210 -2.90 -2.25 9.42
C LEU A 210 -2.28 -2.39 8.01
N ILE A 211 -1.25 -1.60 7.71
CA ILE A 211 -0.54 -1.69 6.42
C ILE A 211 0.12 -3.06 6.28
N ALA A 212 0.85 -3.49 7.31
CA ALA A 212 1.58 -4.75 7.33
C ALA A 212 0.66 -5.96 7.15
N ASP A 213 -0.40 -6.06 7.93
CA ASP A 213 -1.33 -7.18 7.91
C ASP A 213 -2.05 -7.30 6.55
N ASN A 214 -2.53 -6.18 6.01
CA ASN A 214 -3.30 -6.19 4.77
C ASN A 214 -2.39 -6.37 3.53
N PHE A 215 -1.21 -5.78 3.53
CA PHE A 215 -0.24 -5.94 2.45
C PHE A 215 0.30 -7.37 2.37
N SER A 216 0.62 -7.96 3.52
CA SER A 216 1.15 -9.31 3.60
C SER A 216 0.09 -10.41 3.48
N GLY A 217 -1.16 -10.07 3.79
CA GLY A 217 -2.24 -11.06 3.94
C GLY A 217 -2.13 -11.92 5.22
N VAL A 218 -1.18 -11.63 6.10
CA VAL A 218 -0.93 -12.37 7.35
C VAL A 218 -0.80 -11.39 8.50
N ALA A 219 -1.50 -11.67 9.62
CA ALA A 219 -1.39 -10.86 10.84
C ALA A 219 0.05 -10.92 11.39
N GLN A 220 0.63 -9.76 11.66
CA GLN A 220 1.97 -9.68 12.20
C GLN A 220 2.00 -10.00 13.69
N ASN A 221 3.03 -10.73 14.14
CA ASN A 221 3.09 -11.22 15.52
C ASN A 221 3.73 -10.20 16.48
N ASP A 222 4.60 -9.34 15.99
CA ASP A 222 5.30 -8.36 16.80
C ASP A 222 5.66 -7.08 16.01
N ALA A 223 6.19 -6.09 16.72
CA ALA A 223 6.55 -4.80 16.12
C ALA A 223 7.74 -4.86 15.15
N ALA A 224 8.56 -5.90 15.21
CA ALA A 224 9.65 -6.10 14.26
C ALA A 224 9.10 -6.62 12.93
N ASP A 225 8.22 -7.63 12.98
CA ASP A 225 7.52 -8.16 11.83
C ASP A 225 6.70 -7.07 11.11
N THR A 226 6.00 -6.24 11.89
CA THR A 226 5.27 -5.07 11.37
C THR A 226 6.18 -4.12 10.61
N LEU A 227 7.33 -3.74 11.17
CA LEU A 227 8.26 -2.84 10.52
C LEU A 227 8.89 -3.45 9.26
N ASP A 228 9.24 -4.73 9.29
CA ASP A 228 9.76 -5.45 8.13
C ASP A 228 8.73 -5.46 6.98
N ALA A 229 7.46 -5.73 7.27
CA ALA A 229 6.40 -5.70 6.27
C ALA A 229 6.16 -4.30 5.68
N VAL A 230 6.25 -3.25 6.51
CA VAL A 230 6.15 -1.86 6.02
C VAL A 230 7.39 -1.48 5.20
N CYS A 231 8.58 -1.93 5.58
CA CYS A 231 9.80 -1.76 4.78
C CYS A 231 9.66 -2.42 3.40
N GLU A 232 9.08 -3.63 3.36
CA GLU A 232 8.83 -4.32 2.09
C GLU A 232 7.77 -3.60 1.24
N PHE A 233 6.71 -3.09 1.84
CA PHE A 233 5.76 -2.24 1.11
C PHE A 233 6.45 -1.03 0.46
N ILE A 234 7.40 -0.40 1.15
CA ILE A 234 8.19 0.73 0.62
C ILE A 234 9.13 0.24 -0.49
N ASN A 235 9.81 -0.88 -0.30
CA ASN A 235 10.71 -1.47 -1.28
C ASN A 235 9.99 -1.78 -2.60
N VAL A 236 8.80 -2.39 -2.53
CA VAL A 236 7.95 -2.64 -3.70
C VAL A 236 7.56 -1.34 -4.40
N ASN A 237 7.16 -0.30 -3.66
CA ASN A 237 6.81 1.00 -4.26
C ASN A 237 8.02 1.63 -4.96
N ASN A 238 9.19 1.62 -4.35
CA ASN A 238 10.40 2.16 -4.95
C ASN A 238 10.88 1.35 -6.16
N GLY A 239 10.74 0.03 -6.12
CA GLY A 239 11.04 -0.85 -7.26
C GLY A 239 10.15 -0.55 -8.47
N LEU A 240 8.83 -0.42 -8.24
CA LEU A 240 7.88 -0.04 -9.29
C LEU A 240 8.18 1.36 -9.85
N PHE A 241 8.49 2.33 -8.98
CA PHE A 241 8.87 3.67 -9.39
C PHE A 241 10.15 3.67 -10.23
N ALA A 242 11.20 2.99 -9.77
CA ALA A 242 12.46 2.90 -10.50
C ALA A 242 12.28 2.25 -11.90
N SER A 243 11.46 1.20 -11.97
CA SER A 243 11.13 0.53 -13.24
C SER A 243 10.39 1.47 -14.21
N ASP A 244 9.39 2.19 -13.74
CA ASP A 244 8.64 3.18 -14.54
C ASP A 244 9.56 4.31 -15.04
N GLN A 245 10.40 4.84 -14.15
CA GLN A 245 11.33 5.91 -14.49
C GLN A 245 12.43 5.46 -15.47
N SER A 246 12.80 4.19 -15.45
CA SER A 246 13.75 3.61 -16.43
C SER A 246 13.19 3.63 -17.85
N GLU A 247 11.89 3.50 -18.04
CA GLU A 247 11.24 3.69 -19.35
C GLU A 247 11.34 5.13 -19.86
N HIS A 248 11.65 6.08 -18.97
CA HIS A 248 11.84 7.52 -19.25
C HIS A 248 13.31 7.96 -19.19
N ASP A 249 14.26 7.05 -19.41
CA ASP A 249 15.71 7.29 -19.40
C ASP A 249 16.24 7.85 -18.05
N LYS A 250 15.58 7.54 -16.94
CA LYS A 250 16.04 7.85 -15.58
C LYS A 250 16.34 6.57 -14.82
N GLU A 251 17.57 6.44 -14.38
CA GLU A 251 18.03 5.27 -13.63
C GLU A 251 18.06 5.57 -12.13
N PHE A 252 17.53 4.63 -11.35
CA PHE A 252 17.56 4.66 -9.89
C PHE A 252 18.05 3.33 -9.34
N GLU A 253 18.92 3.42 -8.35
CA GLU A 253 19.35 2.28 -7.54
C GLU A 253 18.68 2.39 -6.17
N LEU A 254 18.18 1.28 -5.66
CA LEU A 254 17.54 1.19 -4.35
C LEU A 254 18.63 0.92 -3.30
N GLU A 255 18.74 1.81 -2.29
CA GLU A 255 19.55 1.53 -1.12
C GLU A 255 18.82 0.55 -0.18
N PRO A 256 19.50 -0.08 0.77
CA PRO A 256 18.85 -0.91 1.79
C PRO A 256 17.76 -0.12 2.54
N VAL A 257 16.65 -0.79 2.84
CA VAL A 257 15.58 -0.22 3.67
C VAL A 257 16.08 0.09 5.08
N PHE A 258 15.48 1.08 5.71
CA PHE A 258 15.79 1.47 7.09
C PHE A 258 14.53 1.62 7.93
N ALA A 259 14.65 1.37 9.22
CA ALA A 259 13.61 1.66 10.19
C ALA A 259 14.19 2.40 11.40
N TYR A 260 13.37 3.27 12.01
CA TYR A 260 13.70 4.05 13.19
C TYR A 260 12.51 4.09 14.14
N LYS A 261 12.76 4.28 15.44
CA LYS A 261 11.71 4.45 16.46
C LYS A 261 11.99 5.65 17.34
N ASP A 262 10.91 6.34 17.74
CA ASP A 262 10.91 7.42 18.73
C ASP A 262 11.92 8.55 18.45
N GLN A 263 11.94 9.06 17.22
CA GLN A 263 12.84 10.10 16.76
C GLN A 263 12.11 11.14 15.90
N SER A 264 12.85 11.92 15.11
CA SER A 264 12.30 12.88 14.15
C SER A 264 13.01 12.79 12.81
N VAL A 265 12.28 12.97 11.73
CA VAL A 265 12.85 13.33 10.43
C VAL A 265 13.21 14.81 10.47
N GLU A 266 14.44 15.13 10.07
CA GLU A 266 14.94 16.50 10.01
C GLU A 266 15.47 16.85 8.62
N GLY A 267 15.24 18.08 8.17
CA GLY A 267 15.70 18.59 6.87
C GLY A 267 14.56 19.21 6.06
N ASP A 268 14.75 19.34 4.76
CA ASP A 268 13.73 19.86 3.84
C ASP A 268 13.05 18.69 3.12
N PHE A 269 11.76 18.48 3.37
CA PHE A 269 10.99 17.37 2.79
C PHE A 269 9.50 17.67 2.69
N HIS A 270 8.81 16.86 1.93
CA HIS A 270 7.36 16.92 1.78
C HIS A 270 6.69 15.83 2.59
N ILE A 271 5.54 16.17 3.15
CA ILE A 271 4.67 15.19 3.81
C ILE A 271 3.29 15.18 3.18
N LEU A 272 2.73 13.98 3.03
CA LEU A 272 1.36 13.74 2.62
C LEU A 272 0.68 12.90 3.71
N PRO A 273 -0.25 13.47 4.49
CA PRO A 273 -1.03 12.69 5.45
C PRO A 273 -1.97 11.72 4.71
N ILE A 274 -1.97 10.48 5.13
CA ILE A 274 -2.85 9.42 4.63
C ILE A 274 -3.63 8.88 5.82
N PHE A 275 -4.93 8.84 5.68
CA PHE A 275 -5.84 8.32 6.69
C PHE A 275 -6.45 7.05 6.16
N ILE A 276 -6.22 5.93 6.84
CA ILE A 276 -6.68 4.60 6.44
C ILE A 276 -7.58 4.11 7.57
N GLU A 277 -8.86 3.95 7.27
CA GLU A 277 -9.86 3.66 8.29
C GLU A 277 -9.82 4.72 9.43
N ASP A 278 -9.60 4.32 10.68
CA ASP A 278 -9.46 5.25 11.82
C ASP A 278 -7.99 5.62 12.13
N HIS A 279 -7.02 5.21 11.29
CA HIS A 279 -5.58 5.34 11.53
C HIS A 279 -4.94 6.37 10.60
N LYS A 280 -3.89 7.04 11.09
CA LYS A 280 -3.11 8.02 10.32
C LYS A 280 -1.69 7.53 10.11
N VAL A 281 -1.25 7.56 8.87
CA VAL A 281 0.17 7.43 8.48
C VAL A 281 0.57 8.65 7.68
N THR A 282 1.81 9.07 7.79
CA THR A 282 2.34 10.22 7.04
C THR A 282 3.39 9.75 6.07
N LEU A 283 3.11 9.93 4.77
CA LEU A 283 4.09 9.71 3.72
C LEU A 283 5.10 10.85 3.74
N VAL A 284 6.38 10.52 3.76
CA VAL A 284 7.52 11.43 3.75
C VAL A 284 8.28 11.25 2.45
N ILE A 285 8.46 12.33 1.68
CA ILE A 285 9.22 12.30 0.42
C ILE A 285 10.20 13.47 0.41
N ALA A 286 11.46 13.18 0.14
CA ALA A 286 12.50 14.17 -0.08
C ALA A 286 13.22 13.92 -1.41
N ASP A 287 13.66 15.01 -2.05
CA ASP A 287 14.42 15.01 -3.29
C ASP A 287 15.85 15.55 -3.08
N ASN A 288 16.39 15.32 -1.92
CA ASN A 288 17.73 15.75 -1.52
C ASN A 288 18.34 14.86 -0.44
N ASP A 289 19.67 14.87 -0.35
CA ASP A 289 20.45 14.09 0.62
C ASP A 289 20.49 14.70 2.03
N ALA A 290 19.98 15.91 2.21
CA ALA A 290 20.05 16.63 3.49
C ALA A 290 19.06 16.09 4.52
N VAL A 291 18.09 15.28 4.10
CA VAL A 291 17.10 14.69 4.98
C VAL A 291 17.73 13.58 5.84
N LYS A 292 17.55 13.74 7.15
CA LYS A 292 18.00 12.79 8.16
C LYS A 292 16.77 12.08 8.73
N PRO A 293 16.55 10.82 8.37
CA PRO A 293 15.39 10.07 8.85
C PRO A 293 15.46 9.74 10.34
N GLY A 294 16.65 9.70 10.91
CA GLY A 294 16.94 9.42 12.32
C GLY A 294 18.45 9.30 12.55
N THR A 295 18.86 9.04 13.79
CA THR A 295 20.28 8.90 14.19
C THR A 295 20.66 7.47 14.54
N THR A 296 19.73 6.71 15.11
CA THR A 296 19.96 5.33 15.57
C THR A 296 18.97 4.41 14.87
N PRO A 297 19.41 3.63 13.87
CA PRO A 297 18.54 2.67 13.19
C PRO A 297 17.97 1.64 14.16
N TYR A 298 16.73 1.26 13.93
CA TYR A 298 16.12 0.12 14.60
C TYR A 298 16.57 -1.15 13.87
N HIS A 299 17.28 -2.00 14.59
CA HIS A 299 17.61 -3.34 14.12
C HIS A 299 16.73 -4.33 14.87
N SER A 300 15.92 -5.08 14.14
CA SER A 300 15.20 -6.21 14.76
C SER A 300 16.23 -7.21 15.25
N SER A 301 16.14 -7.60 16.51
CA SER A 301 16.99 -8.64 17.09
C SER A 301 16.64 -10.05 16.60
N SER A 302 15.70 -10.16 15.67
CA SER A 302 15.11 -11.41 15.20
C SER A 302 15.81 -12.03 13.98
N ASN A 303 17.11 -11.75 13.76
CA ASN A 303 17.94 -12.56 12.87
C ASN A 303 18.32 -13.91 13.54
N GLU A 304 17.33 -14.59 14.11
CA GLU A 304 17.54 -15.96 14.54
C GLU A 304 17.51 -16.87 13.31
N LYS A 305 18.62 -17.59 13.13
CA LYS A 305 18.69 -18.70 12.16
C LYS A 305 17.57 -19.69 12.50
N LYS A 306 16.59 -19.79 11.63
CA LYS A 306 15.45 -20.70 11.83
C LYS A 306 15.72 -21.98 11.08
N VAL A 307 15.73 -23.07 11.80
CA VAL A 307 15.78 -24.44 11.27
C VAL A 307 14.50 -25.15 11.67
N TYR A 308 13.88 -25.81 10.71
CA TYR A 308 12.61 -26.50 10.89
C TYR A 308 12.77 -28.01 10.69
N GLU A 309 11.89 -28.80 11.28
CA GLU A 309 11.86 -30.23 11.04
C GLU A 309 11.28 -30.54 9.65
N VAL A 310 11.93 -31.44 8.94
CA VAL A 310 11.45 -31.87 7.62
C VAL A 310 10.18 -32.72 7.78
N SER A 311 9.11 -32.34 7.09
CA SER A 311 7.91 -33.18 7.03
C SER A 311 8.21 -34.50 6.27
N ALA A 312 7.84 -35.63 6.85
CA ALA A 312 8.09 -36.95 6.26
C ALA A 312 7.37 -37.19 4.92
N ASP A 313 6.29 -36.43 4.66
CA ASP A 313 5.47 -36.55 3.45
C ASP A 313 5.72 -35.41 2.44
N ALA A 314 6.77 -34.57 2.64
CA ALA A 314 7.07 -33.45 1.78
C ALA A 314 7.56 -33.91 0.40
N LYS A 315 7.17 -33.17 -0.64
CA LYS A 315 7.64 -33.36 -2.04
C LYS A 315 9.14 -33.13 -2.21
N GLY A 316 9.73 -32.34 -1.31
CA GLY A 316 11.15 -32.01 -1.27
C GLY A 316 11.44 -31.00 -0.18
N SER A 317 12.73 -30.81 0.13
CA SER A 317 13.25 -29.91 1.17
C SER A 317 13.82 -28.63 0.52
N ILE A 318 13.50 -27.47 1.10
CA ILE A 318 13.88 -26.17 0.54
C ILE A 318 14.57 -25.32 1.59
N LEU A 319 15.64 -24.63 1.20
CA LEU A 319 16.24 -23.50 1.91
C LEU A 319 15.77 -22.21 1.25
N VAL A 320 15.14 -21.33 2.02
CA VAL A 320 14.68 -20.01 1.55
C VAL A 320 15.71 -18.95 1.96
N VAL A 321 16.24 -18.22 0.97
CA VAL A 321 17.27 -17.19 1.17
C VAL A 321 16.76 -15.87 0.59
N ASP A 322 16.56 -14.89 1.48
CA ASP A 322 16.05 -13.56 1.14
C ASP A 322 16.34 -12.66 2.34
N ASP A 323 16.76 -11.43 2.16
CA ASP A 323 17.02 -10.51 3.28
C ASP A 323 15.73 -9.96 3.89
N SER A 324 14.65 -9.89 3.09
CA SER A 324 13.32 -9.54 3.56
C SER A 324 12.68 -10.71 4.33
N ARG A 325 12.45 -10.53 5.61
CA ARG A 325 11.73 -11.51 6.43
C ARG A 325 10.35 -11.80 5.88
N MET A 326 9.69 -10.77 5.37
CA MET A 326 8.36 -10.87 4.81
C MET A 326 8.34 -11.77 3.58
N SER A 327 9.27 -11.58 2.64
CA SER A 327 9.43 -12.43 1.46
C SER A 327 9.65 -13.88 1.87
N ARG A 328 10.50 -14.13 2.89
CA ARG A 328 10.71 -15.49 3.40
C ARG A 328 9.43 -16.12 3.95
N VAL A 329 8.62 -15.37 4.71
CA VAL A 329 7.35 -15.88 5.27
C VAL A 329 6.35 -16.21 4.17
N ILE A 330 6.17 -15.32 3.19
CA ILE A 330 5.25 -15.55 2.06
C ILE A 330 5.70 -16.77 1.27
N LEU A 331 6.98 -16.81 0.89
CA LEU A 331 7.53 -17.89 0.08
C LEU A 331 7.45 -19.23 0.82
N LYS A 332 7.72 -19.23 2.13
CA LYS A 332 7.56 -20.42 2.96
C LYS A 332 6.13 -20.93 2.96
N ASN A 333 5.14 -20.04 3.21
CA ASN A 333 3.74 -20.44 3.22
C ASN A 333 3.30 -21.01 1.87
N LEU A 334 3.65 -20.37 0.77
CA LEU A 334 3.34 -20.85 -0.58
C LEU A 334 3.96 -22.21 -0.86
N LEU A 335 5.23 -22.41 -0.48
CA LEU A 335 5.92 -23.68 -0.68
C LEU A 335 5.33 -24.81 0.19
N GLU A 336 4.95 -24.51 1.44
CA GLU A 336 4.33 -25.47 2.35
C GLU A 336 2.91 -25.82 1.88
N GLU A 337 2.13 -24.87 1.38
CA GLU A 337 0.81 -25.14 0.75
C GLU A 337 0.94 -26.06 -0.47
N GLU A 338 1.99 -25.92 -1.25
CA GLU A 338 2.28 -26.78 -2.41
C GLU A 338 2.88 -28.14 -1.99
N GLY A 339 3.07 -28.37 -0.69
CA GLY A 339 3.53 -29.65 -0.15
C GLY A 339 5.05 -29.84 -0.12
N TYR A 340 5.82 -28.77 -0.20
CA TYR A 340 7.26 -28.78 0.09
C TYR A 340 7.51 -28.54 1.58
N SER A 341 8.73 -28.82 2.04
CA SER A 341 9.14 -28.52 3.43
C SER A 341 10.26 -27.48 3.41
N VAL A 342 10.00 -26.29 3.93
CA VAL A 342 11.07 -25.31 4.18
C VAL A 342 11.80 -25.72 5.45
N VAL A 343 13.05 -26.11 5.32
CA VAL A 343 13.87 -26.67 6.42
C VAL A 343 14.81 -25.66 7.05
N ALA A 344 15.15 -24.60 6.34
CA ALA A 344 15.96 -23.51 6.86
C ALA A 344 15.65 -22.19 6.14
N GLU A 345 15.92 -21.09 6.83
CA GLU A 345 15.86 -19.74 6.29
C GLU A 345 17.22 -19.05 6.51
N ALA A 346 17.67 -18.25 5.53
CA ALA A 346 18.85 -17.42 5.61
C ALA A 346 18.54 -16.00 5.13
N THR A 347 19.26 -15.02 5.66
CA THR A 347 19.03 -13.58 5.40
C THR A 347 20.09 -12.94 4.49
N ASN A 348 21.08 -13.70 4.07
CA ASN A 348 22.16 -13.29 3.15
C ASN A 348 22.89 -14.53 2.63
N GLY A 349 23.73 -14.33 1.61
CA GLY A 349 24.45 -15.42 0.98
C GLY A 349 25.45 -16.15 1.90
N GLU A 350 26.08 -15.45 2.86
CA GLU A 350 27.00 -16.10 3.81
C GLU A 350 26.23 -17.10 4.71
N GLU A 351 25.09 -16.67 5.24
CA GLU A 351 24.20 -17.55 6.03
C GLU A 351 23.63 -18.69 5.18
N ALA A 352 23.33 -18.42 3.91
CA ALA A 352 22.82 -19.43 2.99
C ALA A 352 23.82 -20.58 2.80
N VAL A 353 25.09 -20.26 2.58
CA VAL A 353 26.17 -21.26 2.47
C VAL A 353 26.28 -22.07 3.75
N GLU A 354 26.33 -21.41 4.91
CA GLU A 354 26.42 -22.07 6.22
C GLU A 354 25.22 -23.00 6.47
N MET A 355 23.97 -22.52 6.17
CA MET A 355 22.77 -23.30 6.33
C MET A 355 22.73 -24.52 5.38
N PHE A 356 23.14 -24.35 4.14
CA PHE A 356 23.21 -25.43 3.17
C PHE A 356 24.20 -26.52 3.56
N GLU A 357 25.38 -26.12 4.10
CA GLU A 357 26.37 -27.08 4.60
C GLU A 357 25.86 -27.91 5.80
N GLN A 358 25.09 -27.26 6.70
CA GLN A 358 24.54 -27.90 7.90
C GLN A 358 23.26 -28.68 7.61
N HIS A 359 22.47 -28.23 6.67
CA HIS A 359 21.16 -28.78 6.28
C HIS A 359 21.07 -28.91 4.76
N PRO A 360 21.66 -29.94 4.15
CA PRO A 360 21.53 -30.17 2.72
C PRO A 360 20.07 -30.30 2.31
N VAL A 361 19.68 -29.57 1.27
CA VAL A 361 18.30 -29.48 0.76
C VAL A 361 18.24 -29.83 -0.73
N ASP A 362 17.06 -30.14 -1.22
CA ASP A 362 16.83 -30.47 -2.64
C ASP A 362 16.84 -29.21 -3.52
N LEU A 363 16.41 -28.04 -2.96
CA LEU A 363 16.32 -26.78 -3.68
C LEU A 363 16.68 -25.61 -2.75
N VAL A 364 17.27 -24.56 -3.33
CA VAL A 364 17.51 -23.28 -2.69
C VAL A 364 16.79 -22.21 -3.50
N THR A 365 15.96 -21.38 -2.85
CA THR A 365 15.48 -20.13 -3.43
C THR A 365 16.42 -19.02 -2.95
N LEU A 366 16.87 -18.18 -3.87
CA LEU A 366 17.90 -17.17 -3.60
C LEU A 366 17.43 -15.82 -4.18
N ASP A 367 17.30 -14.81 -3.32
CA ASP A 367 17.20 -13.43 -3.76
C ASP A 367 18.53 -12.97 -4.37
N ILE A 368 18.47 -12.11 -5.38
CA ILE A 368 19.65 -11.65 -6.14
C ILE A 368 20.29 -10.44 -5.47
N THR A 369 19.52 -9.64 -4.71
CA THR A 369 19.98 -8.37 -4.13
C THR A 369 19.97 -8.40 -2.61
N MET A 370 20.99 -8.98 -2.02
CA MET A 370 21.10 -9.10 -0.58
C MET A 370 22.32 -8.37 0.00
N PRO A 371 22.28 -7.89 1.26
CA PRO A 371 23.47 -7.35 1.93
C PRO A 371 24.52 -8.44 2.19
N LYS A 372 25.79 -8.05 2.31
CA LYS A 372 26.99 -8.86 2.59
C LYS A 372 27.42 -9.78 1.45
N MET A 373 26.54 -10.62 0.94
CA MET A 373 26.80 -11.55 -0.15
C MET A 373 25.47 -11.81 -0.89
N ASP A 374 25.44 -11.47 -2.16
CA ASP A 374 24.40 -11.69 -3.15
C ASP A 374 24.61 -12.98 -3.97
#